data_1fc846831c57a25f5995f211f0c2e31a
#
_entry.id   1fc846831c57a25f5995f211f0c2e31a
#
_cell.length_a   1.000
_cell.length_b   1.000
_cell.length_c   1.000
_cell.angle_alpha   90.00
_cell.angle_beta   90.00
_cell.angle_gamma   90.00
#
_symmetry.space_group_name_H-M   'P 1'
#
loop_
_entity.id
_entity.type
_entity.pdbx_description
1 polymer ?
#
loop_
_entity_poly.entity_id
_entity_poly.type
_entity_poly.pdbx_seq_one_letter_code
_entity_poly.pdbx_strand_id
1 'polypeptide(L)'
;QQECMICVVEKGSEVGAHVLSGAVFETKALDELLPSWQELGAPVTTKVTNDEIYWFNNEQKATSIPHFATPKTFHNDGNYIVSMGNVCRWLAEQAENLGVEIFPGFSAHSLIIEDKAVKGIITGDMGVDKDGNEKDGYMPGMELRAKYTVFAEGCRGHLGKQLINQFALDDECSPQHYGLGFKEIWQVDESKHQLGKVVHGTGWPLSGDTG
;
A
#
# COMPACT_ATOMS: atom_id res chain seq x y z
N GLN A 1 26.53 -5.44 21.24
CA GLN A 1 25.26 -5.07 20.58
C GLN A 1 24.53 -6.37 20.28
N GLN A 2 23.33 -6.54 20.80
CA GLN A 2 22.50 -7.68 20.43
C GLN A 2 22.03 -7.39 19.01
N GLU A 3 22.39 -8.22 18.03
CA GLU A 3 21.85 -8.15 16.67
C GLU A 3 20.32 -8.28 16.76
N CYS A 4 19.62 -7.29 16.24
CA CYS A 4 18.17 -7.32 16.13
C CYS A 4 17.84 -7.99 14.81
N MET A 5 17.39 -9.23 14.85
CA MET A 5 16.87 -9.93 13.67
C MET A 5 15.49 -9.38 13.37
N ILE A 6 15.26 -8.93 12.15
CA ILE A 6 13.99 -8.42 11.66
C ILE A 6 13.52 -9.35 10.54
N CYS A 7 12.30 -9.85 10.66
CA CYS A 7 11.66 -10.70 9.69
C CYS A 7 10.34 -10.05 9.22
N VAL A 8 10.12 -10.04 7.92
CA VAL A 8 8.88 -9.56 7.29
C VAL A 8 8.22 -10.73 6.57
N VAL A 9 6.95 -11.00 6.87
CA VAL A 9 6.14 -11.95 6.12
C VAL A 9 5.18 -11.19 5.21
N GLU A 10 5.13 -11.57 3.94
CA GLU A 10 4.28 -10.98 2.92
C GLU A 10 3.38 -12.06 2.31
N LYS A 11 2.07 -11.81 2.32
CA LYS A 11 1.07 -12.72 1.76
C LYS A 11 1.20 -12.86 0.23
N GLY A 12 1.57 -11.78 -0.46
CA GLY A 12 1.75 -11.77 -1.91
C GLY A 12 2.90 -12.69 -2.33
N SER A 13 2.82 -13.21 -3.55
CA SER A 13 3.89 -14.05 -4.13
C SER A 13 5.21 -13.31 -4.30
N GLU A 14 5.16 -11.99 -4.32
CA GLU A 14 6.29 -11.06 -4.32
C GLU A 14 5.91 -9.76 -3.60
N VAL A 15 6.89 -9.01 -3.16
CA VAL A 15 6.66 -7.70 -2.55
C VAL A 15 6.00 -6.76 -3.58
N GLY A 16 4.94 -6.10 -3.16
CA GLY A 16 4.20 -5.17 -4.01
C GLY A 16 3.14 -5.82 -4.93
N ALA A 17 2.98 -7.15 -4.92
CA ALA A 17 1.99 -7.84 -5.76
C ALA A 17 0.55 -7.39 -5.49
N HIS A 18 0.22 -7.05 -4.26
CA HIS A 18 -1.12 -6.63 -3.85
C HIS A 18 -1.29 -5.11 -3.76
N VAL A 19 -0.27 -4.34 -4.10
CA VAL A 19 -0.34 -2.87 -4.08
C VAL A 19 -1.02 -2.38 -5.35
N LEU A 20 -2.02 -1.50 -5.21
CA LEU A 20 -2.58 -0.80 -6.34
C LEU A 20 -1.51 0.11 -6.95
N SER A 21 -1.02 -0.28 -8.12
CA SER A 21 -0.01 0.46 -8.87
C SER A 21 -0.56 1.76 -9.46
N GLY A 22 0.32 2.70 -9.77
CA GLY A 22 -0.02 4.03 -10.27
C GLY A 22 -0.47 4.98 -9.16
N ALA A 23 0.45 5.82 -8.72
CA ALA A 23 0.17 6.82 -7.68
C ALA A 23 0.95 8.10 -7.97
N VAL A 24 0.42 9.21 -7.46
CA VAL A 24 1.22 10.41 -7.25
C VAL A 24 1.90 10.26 -5.89
N PHE A 25 3.21 10.43 -5.88
CA PHE A 25 4.08 10.13 -4.75
C PHE A 25 4.83 11.38 -4.30
N GLU A 26 4.64 11.75 -3.03
CA GLU A 26 5.41 12.80 -2.36
C GLU A 26 6.68 12.16 -1.77
N THR A 27 7.85 12.70 -2.11
CA THR A 27 9.14 12.10 -1.72
C THR A 27 9.56 12.42 -0.29
N LYS A 28 8.87 13.28 0.42
CA LYS A 28 9.28 13.77 1.76
C LYS A 28 9.72 12.64 2.70
N ALA A 29 8.92 11.59 2.84
CA ALA A 29 9.28 10.47 3.72
C ALA A 29 10.50 9.70 3.21
N LEU A 30 10.64 9.59 1.89
CA LEU A 30 11.79 8.94 1.26
C LEU A 30 13.06 9.80 1.39
N ASP A 31 12.95 11.11 1.26
CA ASP A 31 14.04 12.06 1.46
C ASP A 31 14.59 12.01 2.90
N GLU A 32 13.71 11.82 3.87
CA GLU A 32 14.09 11.68 5.29
C GLU A 32 14.69 10.30 5.61
N LEU A 33 14.15 9.22 5.02
CA LEU A 33 14.57 7.85 5.30
C LEU A 33 15.86 7.47 4.55
N LEU A 34 15.92 7.81 3.27
CA LEU A 34 17.01 7.46 2.35
C LEU A 34 17.37 8.68 1.49
N PRO A 35 18.11 9.68 2.03
CA PRO A 35 18.40 10.93 1.32
C PRO A 35 19.07 10.74 -0.04
N SER A 36 19.78 9.64 -0.23
CA SER A 36 20.45 9.28 -1.50
C SER A 36 19.61 8.36 -2.41
N TRP A 37 18.28 8.30 -2.23
CA TRP A 37 17.41 7.39 -2.98
C TRP A 37 17.54 7.48 -4.50
N GLN A 38 17.85 8.67 -5.03
CA GLN A 38 18.07 8.88 -6.47
C GLN A 38 19.33 8.16 -6.94
N GLU A 39 20.43 8.27 -6.18
CA GLU A 39 21.72 7.62 -6.47
C GLU A 39 21.60 6.09 -6.29
N LEU A 40 20.75 5.64 -5.38
CA LEU A 40 20.44 4.24 -5.14
C LEU A 40 19.46 3.66 -6.18
N GLY A 41 19.07 4.44 -7.20
CA GLY A 41 18.26 3.96 -8.30
C GLY A 41 16.78 3.73 -7.98
N ALA A 42 16.21 4.50 -7.05
CA ALA A 42 14.78 4.42 -6.76
C ALA A 42 13.95 4.63 -8.06
N PRO A 43 12.89 3.84 -8.29
CA PRO A 43 12.04 3.95 -9.48
C PRO A 43 11.05 5.13 -9.38
N VAL A 44 11.56 6.29 -8.99
CA VAL A 44 10.84 7.55 -8.78
C VAL A 44 11.38 8.58 -9.79
N THR A 45 11.01 8.42 -11.06
CA THR A 45 11.66 9.14 -12.18
C THR A 45 10.75 10.13 -12.88
N THR A 46 9.43 9.93 -12.88
CA THR A 46 8.47 10.76 -13.62
C THR A 46 7.94 11.88 -12.76
N LYS A 47 8.51 13.07 -12.87
CA LYS A 47 7.99 14.25 -12.16
C LYS A 47 6.62 14.67 -12.68
N VAL A 48 5.78 15.16 -11.78
CA VAL A 48 4.57 15.88 -12.17
C VAL A 48 4.98 17.18 -12.84
N THR A 49 4.55 17.38 -14.09
CA THR A 49 4.85 18.54 -14.92
C THR A 49 3.63 19.42 -15.18
N ASN A 50 2.44 18.85 -15.04
CA ASN A 50 1.17 19.54 -15.19
C ASN A 50 0.13 18.93 -14.27
N ASP A 51 -0.55 19.75 -13.50
CA ASP A 51 -1.57 19.34 -12.53
C ASP A 51 -2.85 20.13 -12.79
N GLU A 52 -3.91 19.44 -13.18
CA GLU A 52 -5.17 20.04 -13.59
C GLU A 52 -6.33 19.52 -12.74
N ILE A 53 -7.27 20.41 -12.43
CA ILE A 53 -8.46 20.07 -11.66
C ILE A 53 -9.69 20.47 -12.45
N TYR A 54 -10.63 19.54 -12.62
CA TYR A 54 -11.84 19.74 -13.40
C TYR A 54 -13.10 19.42 -12.60
N TRP A 55 -14.12 20.25 -12.79
CA TRP A 55 -15.50 19.95 -12.45
C TRP A 55 -16.22 19.47 -13.70
N PHE A 56 -16.66 18.23 -13.72
CA PHE A 56 -17.47 17.69 -14.80
C PHE A 56 -18.94 18.11 -14.61
N ASN A 57 -19.44 18.94 -15.51
CA ASN A 57 -20.82 19.42 -15.47
C ASN A 57 -21.78 18.36 -16.04
N ASN A 58 -21.34 17.65 -17.08
CA ASN A 58 -22.01 16.52 -17.71
C ASN A 58 -20.97 15.72 -18.55
N GLU A 59 -21.42 14.73 -19.30
CA GLU A 59 -20.59 13.84 -20.15
C GLU A 59 -19.76 14.56 -21.23
N GLN A 60 -20.14 15.80 -21.59
CA GLN A 60 -19.52 16.55 -22.69
C GLN A 60 -18.82 17.83 -22.26
N LYS A 61 -19.05 18.28 -21.02
CA LYS A 61 -18.56 19.58 -20.55
C LYS A 61 -17.90 19.49 -19.18
N ALA A 62 -16.67 20.00 -19.14
CA ALA A 62 -15.91 20.19 -17.90
C ALA A 62 -15.53 21.66 -17.72
N THR A 63 -15.44 22.10 -16.48
CA THR A 63 -14.95 23.43 -16.08
C THR A 63 -13.64 23.26 -15.33
N SER A 64 -12.59 23.90 -15.81
CA SER A 64 -11.29 23.90 -15.09
C SER A 64 -11.40 24.72 -13.81
N ILE A 65 -10.89 24.18 -12.73
CA ILE A 65 -10.80 24.86 -11.43
C ILE A 65 -9.36 25.32 -11.26
N PRO A 66 -9.10 26.62 -11.14
CA PRO A 66 -7.74 27.10 -10.96
C PRO A 66 -7.17 26.71 -9.58
N HIS A 67 -5.87 26.44 -9.49
CA HIS A 67 -5.20 25.99 -8.26
C HIS A 67 -5.42 26.91 -7.05
N PHE A 68 -5.46 28.22 -7.25
CA PHE A 68 -5.71 29.17 -6.14
C PHE A 68 -7.10 28.99 -5.47
N ALA A 69 -8.04 28.33 -6.16
CA ALA A 69 -9.38 28.04 -5.65
C ALA A 69 -9.51 26.66 -4.99
N THR A 70 -8.40 25.91 -4.89
CA THR A 70 -8.36 24.57 -4.33
C THR A 70 -7.41 24.50 -3.12
N PRO A 71 -7.67 23.60 -2.16
CA PRO A 71 -6.74 23.35 -1.06
C PRO A 71 -5.38 22.87 -1.56
N LYS A 72 -4.31 23.26 -0.87
CA LYS A 72 -2.93 22.84 -1.21
C LYS A 72 -2.73 21.34 -1.26
N THR A 73 -3.55 20.58 -0.54
CA THR A 73 -3.53 19.11 -0.52
C THR A 73 -3.90 18.47 -1.87
N PHE A 74 -4.49 19.23 -2.79
CA PHE A 74 -4.75 18.79 -4.17
C PHE A 74 -3.62 19.13 -5.13
N HIS A 75 -2.61 19.90 -4.68
CA HIS A 75 -1.51 20.31 -5.53
C HIS A 75 -0.41 19.26 -5.52
N ASN A 76 0.08 18.93 -6.69
CA ASN A 76 1.10 17.90 -6.89
C ASN A 76 2.45 18.45 -7.34
N ASP A 77 2.70 19.73 -7.14
CA ASP A 77 3.98 20.36 -7.47
C ASP A 77 5.12 19.69 -6.70
N GLY A 78 6.12 19.22 -7.43
CA GLY A 78 7.27 18.52 -6.85
C GLY A 78 7.08 17.03 -6.62
N ASN A 79 5.86 16.51 -6.77
CA ASN A 79 5.55 15.09 -6.65
C ASN A 79 5.95 14.30 -7.90
N TYR A 80 5.88 12.98 -7.80
CA TYR A 80 6.23 12.06 -8.88
C TYR A 80 5.08 11.08 -9.16
N ILE A 81 4.95 10.69 -10.42
CA ILE A 81 4.06 9.60 -10.83
C ILE A 81 4.87 8.31 -10.79
N VAL A 82 4.42 7.33 -10.01
CA VAL A 82 5.14 6.09 -9.75
C VAL A 82 4.28 4.85 -9.91
N SER A 83 4.91 3.70 -10.14
CA SER A 83 4.35 2.40 -9.84
C SER A 83 4.69 2.05 -8.39
N MET A 84 3.70 2.05 -7.52
CA MET A 84 3.92 1.71 -6.10
C MET A 84 4.46 0.29 -5.91
N GLY A 85 4.08 -0.66 -6.75
CA GLY A 85 4.66 -2.00 -6.72
C GLY A 85 6.18 -1.99 -6.97
N ASN A 86 6.66 -1.16 -7.91
CA ASN A 86 8.09 -1.00 -8.16
C ASN A 86 8.80 -0.34 -6.98
N VAL A 87 8.20 0.71 -6.41
CA VAL A 87 8.74 1.38 -5.22
C VAL A 87 8.84 0.42 -4.04
N CYS A 88 7.80 -0.39 -3.80
CA CYS A 88 7.82 -1.38 -2.72
C CYS A 88 8.91 -2.44 -2.93
N ARG A 89 9.09 -2.96 -4.15
CA ARG A 89 10.17 -3.91 -4.44
C ARG A 89 11.55 -3.31 -4.21
N TRP A 90 11.77 -2.10 -4.69
CA TRP A 90 13.03 -1.40 -4.47
C TRP A 90 13.28 -1.13 -2.98
N LEU A 91 12.27 -0.75 -2.20
CA LEU A 91 12.38 -0.58 -0.74
C LEU A 91 12.70 -1.89 -0.04
N ALA A 92 12.13 -3.01 -0.51
CA ALA A 92 12.44 -4.33 0.02
C ALA A 92 13.92 -4.68 -0.19
N GLU A 93 14.48 -4.42 -1.39
CA GLU A 93 15.91 -4.60 -1.68
C GLU A 93 16.78 -3.75 -0.73
N GLN A 94 16.38 -2.50 -0.44
CA GLN A 94 17.10 -1.66 0.51
C GLN A 94 17.03 -2.24 1.94
N ALA A 95 15.88 -2.78 2.34
CA ALA A 95 15.71 -3.41 3.65
C ALA A 95 16.57 -4.70 3.77
N GLU A 96 16.59 -5.54 2.75
CA GLU A 96 17.42 -6.75 2.68
C GLU A 96 18.91 -6.41 2.76
N ASN A 97 19.35 -5.34 2.09
CA ASN A 97 20.72 -4.84 2.18
C ASN A 97 21.11 -4.40 3.60
N LEU A 98 20.12 -4.07 4.43
CA LEU A 98 20.29 -3.75 5.86
C LEU A 98 20.16 -4.98 6.79
N GLY A 99 19.98 -6.18 6.21
CA GLY A 99 19.88 -7.43 6.97
C GLY A 99 18.45 -7.79 7.40
N VAL A 100 17.44 -7.20 6.81
CA VAL A 100 16.04 -7.63 7.01
C VAL A 100 15.78 -8.88 6.19
N GLU A 101 15.17 -9.90 6.78
CA GLU A 101 14.73 -11.10 6.07
C GLU A 101 13.28 -10.94 5.61
N ILE A 102 13.02 -11.02 4.31
CA ILE A 102 11.68 -10.84 3.73
C ILE A 102 11.21 -12.17 3.13
N PHE A 103 10.04 -12.65 3.54
CA PHE A 103 9.45 -13.92 3.12
C PHE A 103 8.13 -13.68 2.36
N PRO A 104 8.18 -13.51 1.03
CA PRO A 104 6.98 -13.45 0.21
C PRO A 104 6.33 -14.84 0.09
N GLY A 105 5.01 -14.85 -0.11
CA GLY A 105 4.22 -16.07 -0.19
C GLY A 105 3.77 -16.64 1.16
N PHE A 106 4.23 -16.08 2.28
CA PHE A 106 3.83 -16.51 3.61
C PHE A 106 2.73 -15.60 4.17
N SER A 107 1.55 -16.16 4.36
CA SER A 107 0.46 -15.44 4.99
C SER A 107 0.47 -15.64 6.50
N ALA A 108 0.37 -14.56 7.28
CA ALA A 108 0.09 -14.66 8.70
C ALA A 108 -1.37 -15.09 8.88
N HIS A 109 -1.60 -16.20 9.59
CA HIS A 109 -2.92 -16.82 9.76
C HIS A 109 -3.55 -16.51 11.13
N SER A 110 -2.78 -16.65 12.21
CA SER A 110 -3.28 -16.44 13.57
C SER A 110 -2.22 -15.80 14.47
N LEU A 111 -2.69 -15.28 15.62
CA LEU A 111 -1.85 -14.66 16.63
C LEU A 111 -1.39 -15.70 17.65
N ILE A 112 -0.16 -15.56 18.14
CA ILE A 112 0.32 -16.22 19.34
C ILE A 112 0.12 -15.24 20.49
N ILE A 113 -0.79 -15.57 21.41
CA ILE A 113 -1.11 -14.72 22.57
C ILE A 113 -0.83 -15.50 23.84
N GLU A 114 0.02 -14.95 24.70
CA GLU A 114 0.36 -15.48 26.01
C GLU A 114 0.32 -14.33 27.02
N ASP A 115 -0.27 -14.57 28.18
CA ASP A 115 -0.38 -13.58 29.26
C ASP A 115 -0.95 -12.22 28.80
N LYS A 116 -1.96 -12.25 27.94
CA LYS A 116 -2.59 -11.05 27.33
C LYS A 116 -1.62 -10.20 26.49
N ALA A 117 -0.55 -10.77 25.97
CA ALA A 117 0.38 -10.12 25.10
C ALA A 117 0.60 -10.91 23.82
N VAL A 118 0.74 -10.21 22.70
CA VAL A 118 1.13 -10.82 21.43
C VAL A 118 2.60 -11.25 21.52
N LYS A 119 2.87 -12.51 21.22
CA LYS A 119 4.22 -13.11 21.23
C LYS A 119 4.71 -13.47 19.83
N GLY A 120 3.89 -13.26 18.82
CA GLY A 120 4.20 -13.59 17.43
C GLY A 120 2.96 -13.97 16.64
N ILE A 121 3.19 -14.67 15.55
CA ILE A 121 2.16 -15.16 14.64
C ILE A 121 2.38 -16.62 14.28
N ILE A 122 1.33 -17.26 13.76
CA ILE A 122 1.42 -18.55 13.07
C ILE A 122 1.13 -18.28 11.59
N THR A 123 1.98 -18.78 10.71
CA THR A 123 1.74 -18.69 9.26
C THR A 123 0.64 -19.66 8.84
N GLY A 124 0.02 -19.43 7.69
CA GLY A 124 -0.93 -20.40 7.11
C GLY A 124 -0.19 -21.60 6.53
N ASP A 125 -0.93 -22.72 6.43
CA ASP A 125 -0.45 -23.90 5.72
C ASP A 125 -0.19 -23.58 4.24
N MET A 126 0.87 -24.13 3.69
CA MET A 126 1.22 -24.03 2.28
C MET A 126 0.93 -25.34 1.56
N GLY A 127 0.67 -25.27 0.26
CA GLY A 127 0.42 -26.47 -0.54
C GLY A 127 -0.93 -27.13 -0.24
N VAL A 128 -1.97 -26.34 0.11
CA VAL A 128 -3.36 -26.80 0.22
C VAL A 128 -4.18 -26.38 -1.00
N ASP A 129 -5.21 -27.14 -1.32
CA ASP A 129 -6.20 -26.75 -2.32
C ASP A 129 -7.30 -25.83 -1.72
N LYS A 130 -8.26 -25.42 -2.56
CA LYS A 130 -9.38 -24.56 -2.13
C LYS A 130 -10.32 -25.22 -1.10
N ASP A 131 -10.30 -26.54 -1.01
CA ASP A 131 -11.12 -27.34 -0.11
C ASP A 131 -10.34 -27.74 1.16
N GLY A 132 -9.07 -27.32 1.28
CA GLY A 132 -8.18 -27.58 2.41
C GLY A 132 -7.44 -28.91 2.36
N ASN A 133 -7.45 -29.63 1.22
CA ASN A 133 -6.71 -30.88 1.10
C ASN A 133 -5.24 -30.59 0.78
N GLU A 134 -4.37 -31.42 1.35
CA GLU A 134 -2.94 -31.37 1.12
C GLU A 134 -2.60 -31.73 -0.34
N LYS A 135 -1.70 -30.98 -0.95
CA LYS A 135 -1.10 -31.22 -2.27
C LYS A 135 0.36 -31.64 -2.12
N ASP A 136 0.95 -32.06 -3.23
CA ASP A 136 2.41 -32.25 -3.29
C ASP A 136 3.13 -30.95 -2.87
N GLY A 137 4.02 -31.07 -1.88
CA GLY A 137 4.71 -29.94 -1.28
C GLY A 137 3.96 -29.24 -0.14
N TYR A 138 2.98 -29.91 0.49
CA TYR A 138 2.34 -29.42 1.72
C TYR A 138 3.39 -29.11 2.81
N MET A 139 3.24 -27.95 3.41
CA MET A 139 3.99 -27.54 4.59
C MET A 139 3.01 -26.94 5.62
N PRO A 140 3.01 -27.44 6.86
CA PRO A 140 2.18 -26.85 7.91
C PRO A 140 2.67 -25.46 8.27
N GLY A 141 1.75 -24.64 8.78
CA GLY A 141 2.06 -23.33 9.30
C GLY A 141 3.10 -23.37 10.41
N MET A 142 3.96 -22.36 10.45
CA MET A 142 5.06 -22.22 11.42
C MET A 142 4.78 -21.11 12.42
N GLU A 143 5.22 -21.32 13.67
CA GLU A 143 5.25 -20.26 14.68
C GLU A 143 6.45 -19.35 14.46
N LEU A 144 6.19 -18.05 14.33
CA LEU A 144 7.19 -16.99 14.31
C LEU A 144 7.04 -16.17 15.59
N ARG A 145 7.98 -16.32 16.51
CA ARG A 145 7.96 -15.64 17.80
C ARG A 145 8.87 -14.43 17.79
N ALA A 146 8.38 -13.31 18.33
CA ALA A 146 9.13 -12.05 18.38
C ALA A 146 8.87 -11.29 19.67
N LYS A 147 9.81 -10.43 20.05
CA LYS A 147 9.64 -9.47 21.16
C LYS A 147 8.60 -8.40 20.81
N TYR A 148 8.57 -7.98 19.54
CA TYR A 148 7.62 -7.02 18.98
C TYR A 148 7.09 -7.56 17.66
N THR A 149 5.79 -7.42 17.44
CA THR A 149 5.14 -7.77 16.17
C THR A 149 4.45 -6.52 15.64
N VAL A 150 4.80 -6.12 14.42
CA VAL A 150 4.21 -4.97 13.73
C VAL A 150 3.20 -5.47 12.71
N PHE A 151 1.95 -5.02 12.80
CA PHE A 151 0.87 -5.36 11.88
C PHE A 151 0.71 -4.24 10.87
N ALA A 152 1.23 -4.46 9.66
CA ALA A 152 1.21 -3.50 8.56
C ALA A 152 0.28 -3.95 7.42
N GLU A 153 -0.86 -4.55 7.77
CA GLU A 153 -1.80 -5.21 6.87
C GLU A 153 -2.80 -4.25 6.20
N GLY A 154 -2.68 -2.95 6.43
CA GLY A 154 -3.63 -1.95 5.94
C GLY A 154 -4.93 -1.89 6.75
N CYS A 155 -5.88 -1.09 6.28
CA CYS A 155 -7.10 -0.74 7.03
C CYS A 155 -8.07 -1.92 7.28
N ARG A 156 -7.92 -3.04 6.58
CA ARG A 156 -8.75 -4.23 6.73
C ARG A 156 -7.93 -5.51 6.90
N GLY A 157 -6.81 -5.39 7.60
CA GLY A 157 -5.93 -6.51 7.89
C GLY A 157 -6.64 -7.69 8.53
N HIS A 158 -6.21 -8.90 8.18
CA HIS A 158 -6.82 -10.12 8.71
C HIS A 158 -6.56 -10.28 10.21
N LEU A 159 -5.30 -10.16 10.62
CA LEU A 159 -4.91 -10.24 12.03
C LEU A 159 -5.27 -8.95 12.79
N GLY A 160 -5.29 -7.80 12.12
CA GLY A 160 -5.76 -6.55 12.71
C GLY A 160 -7.18 -6.65 13.26
N LYS A 161 -8.08 -7.36 12.57
CA LYS A 161 -9.44 -7.63 13.06
C LYS A 161 -9.45 -8.53 14.29
N GLN A 162 -8.57 -9.54 14.33
CA GLN A 162 -8.43 -10.40 15.50
C GLN A 162 -7.93 -9.61 16.71
N LEU A 163 -6.93 -8.74 16.51
CA LEU A 163 -6.40 -7.85 17.55
C LEU A 163 -7.46 -6.90 18.10
N ILE A 164 -8.20 -6.24 17.23
CA ILE A 164 -9.28 -5.33 17.61
C ILE A 164 -10.27 -6.06 18.52
N ASN A 165 -10.78 -7.22 18.09
CA ASN A 165 -11.72 -8.00 18.87
C ASN A 165 -11.13 -8.53 20.17
N GLN A 166 -9.88 -9.00 20.15
CA GLN A 166 -9.22 -9.61 21.32
C GLN A 166 -8.90 -8.63 22.42
N PHE A 167 -8.52 -7.40 22.04
CA PHE A 167 -8.04 -6.36 22.96
C PHE A 167 -8.98 -5.17 23.05
N ALA A 168 -10.18 -5.24 22.43
CA ALA A 168 -11.17 -4.17 22.40
C ALA A 168 -10.54 -2.81 21.95
N LEU A 169 -9.76 -2.83 20.86
CA LEU A 169 -8.99 -1.67 20.44
C LEU A 169 -9.84 -0.58 19.78
N ASP A 170 -11.08 -0.86 19.47
CA ASP A 170 -12.08 0.07 18.92
C ASP A 170 -13.11 0.56 19.96
N ASP A 171 -12.95 0.18 21.22
CA ASP A 171 -13.80 0.70 22.30
C ASP A 171 -13.70 2.23 22.35
N GLU A 172 -14.86 2.88 22.45
CA GLU A 172 -15.01 4.34 22.46
C GLU A 172 -14.55 5.05 21.15
N CYS A 173 -14.22 4.33 20.09
CA CYS A 173 -13.88 4.89 18.79
C CYS A 173 -15.14 5.17 17.95
N SER A 174 -15.07 6.21 17.12
CA SER A 174 -16.09 6.45 16.09
C SER A 174 -16.08 5.32 15.05
N PRO A 175 -17.26 4.97 14.48
CA PRO A 175 -17.32 3.98 13.40
C PRO A 175 -16.35 4.33 12.26
N GLN A 176 -15.62 3.33 11.78
CA GLN A 176 -14.67 3.53 10.70
C GLN A 176 -15.39 3.59 9.35
N HIS A 177 -15.06 4.59 8.55
CA HIS A 177 -15.55 4.74 7.18
C HIS A 177 -14.47 4.29 6.20
N TYR A 178 -14.87 3.51 5.20
CA TYR A 178 -13.97 2.99 4.17
C TYR A 178 -14.35 3.56 2.81
N GLY A 179 -13.42 4.24 2.16
CA GLY A 179 -13.55 4.61 0.76
C GLY A 179 -13.37 3.39 -0.15
N LEU A 180 -14.16 3.28 -1.20
CA LEU A 180 -14.00 2.28 -2.25
C LEU A 180 -13.40 2.95 -3.49
N GLY A 181 -12.19 2.52 -3.87
CA GLY A 181 -11.48 3.02 -5.05
C GLY A 181 -11.35 1.96 -6.13
N PHE A 182 -11.45 2.39 -7.39
CA PHE A 182 -11.15 1.57 -8.56
C PHE A 182 -9.96 2.18 -9.30
N LYS A 183 -9.05 1.33 -9.78
CA LYS A 183 -7.94 1.74 -10.64
C LYS A 183 -7.93 0.93 -11.92
N GLU A 184 -7.66 1.61 -13.03
CA GLU A 184 -7.49 1.02 -14.35
C GLU A 184 -6.20 1.54 -14.98
N ILE A 185 -5.56 0.71 -15.79
CA ILE A 185 -4.41 1.10 -16.60
C ILE A 185 -4.85 1.07 -18.05
N TRP A 186 -4.68 2.21 -18.72
CA TRP A 186 -5.04 2.38 -20.12
C TRP A 186 -3.80 2.61 -20.97
N GLN A 187 -3.73 1.91 -22.09
CA GLN A 187 -2.78 2.25 -23.14
C GLN A 187 -3.40 3.35 -24.00
N VAL A 188 -2.76 4.51 -24.01
CA VAL A 188 -3.19 5.66 -24.81
C VAL A 188 -2.31 5.81 -26.05
N ASP A 189 -2.86 6.44 -27.10
CA ASP A 189 -2.11 6.82 -28.27
C ASP A 189 -0.95 7.76 -27.89
N GLU A 190 0.24 7.52 -28.45
CA GLU A 190 1.44 8.31 -28.14
C GLU A 190 1.25 9.81 -28.42
N SER A 191 0.47 10.15 -29.46
CA SER A 191 0.15 11.54 -29.80
C SER A 191 -0.73 12.25 -28.76
N LYS A 192 -1.39 11.49 -27.87
CA LYS A 192 -2.24 12.00 -26.79
C LYS A 192 -1.60 11.92 -25.42
N HIS A 193 -0.53 11.13 -25.31
CA HIS A 193 0.17 10.95 -24.05
C HIS A 193 0.89 12.23 -23.62
N GLN A 194 0.70 12.63 -22.37
CA GLN A 194 1.36 13.79 -21.76
C GLN A 194 2.11 13.31 -20.51
N LEU A 195 3.41 13.13 -20.65
CA LEU A 195 4.26 12.65 -19.55
C LEU A 195 4.22 13.63 -18.37
N GLY A 196 3.97 13.09 -17.18
CA GLY A 196 3.94 13.89 -15.95
C GLY A 196 2.64 14.67 -15.73
N LYS A 197 1.62 14.48 -16.57
CA LYS A 197 0.32 15.11 -16.37
C LYS A 197 -0.52 14.36 -15.34
N VAL A 198 -1.05 15.10 -14.36
CA VAL A 198 -2.03 14.65 -13.37
C VAL A 198 -3.34 15.40 -13.60
N VAL A 199 -4.46 14.71 -13.57
CA VAL A 199 -5.80 15.30 -13.71
C VAL A 199 -6.67 14.81 -12.57
N HIS A 200 -7.22 15.72 -11.80
CA HIS A 200 -8.25 15.45 -10.84
C HIS A 200 -9.61 15.83 -11.43
N GLY A 201 -10.58 14.96 -11.26
CA GLY A 201 -11.95 15.19 -11.73
C GLY A 201 -12.96 14.94 -10.64
N THR A 202 -13.98 15.78 -10.55
CA THR A 202 -15.12 15.61 -9.66
C THR A 202 -16.41 16.11 -10.34
N GLY A 203 -17.57 15.83 -9.77
CA GLY A 203 -18.85 16.19 -10.33
C GLY A 203 -19.52 15.04 -11.06
N TRP A 204 -20.13 15.30 -12.24
CA TRP A 204 -20.81 14.23 -13.01
C TRP A 204 -19.84 13.04 -13.27
N PRO A 205 -20.30 11.76 -13.16
CA PRO A 205 -21.67 11.30 -12.87
C PRO A 205 -21.96 11.16 -11.35
N LEU A 206 -21.10 11.62 -10.47
CA LEU A 206 -21.29 11.53 -9.03
C LEU A 206 -22.47 12.39 -8.59
N SER A 207 -23.33 11.84 -7.74
CA SER A 207 -24.40 12.59 -7.08
C SER A 207 -23.91 13.24 -5.80
N GLY A 208 -24.69 14.16 -5.22
CA GLY A 208 -24.32 14.86 -3.98
C GLY A 208 -24.08 13.97 -2.76
N ASP A 209 -24.51 12.70 -2.82
CA ASP A 209 -24.33 11.70 -1.76
C ASP A 209 -23.10 10.80 -1.98
N THR A 210 -22.38 10.99 -3.10
CA THR A 210 -21.13 10.30 -3.44
C THR A 210 -20.02 11.33 -3.53
N GLY A 211 -19.34 11.55 -2.43
CA GLY A 211 -18.18 12.42 -2.33
C GLY A 211 -16.89 11.64 -2.42
#